data_4204aebfb32aba5b940b41ad069c8533
#
_entry.id   4204aebfb32aba5b940b41ad069c8533
#
_cell.length_a   1.000
_cell.length_b   1.000
_cell.length_c   1.000
_cell.angle_alpha   90.00
_cell.angle_beta   90.00
_cell.angle_gamma   90.00
#
_symmetry.space_group_name_H-M   'P 1'
#
loop_
_entity.id
_entity.type
_entity.pdbx_description
1 polymer ?
#
loop_
_entity_poly.entity_id
_entity_poly.type
_entity_poly.pdbx_seq_one_letter_code
_entity_poly.pdbx_strand_id
1 'polypeptide(L)'
;MQSAAPAAQPSDRAILGYSRWIVFICAFLAMGVISPYEYAWSSMAGHIGGLYHWSHTQIGWMFTLFVVFESIGTLPGGVLRDKFGPRWVTVIGGIMAGIGIYATSLGPSYAPVLIIWCIGSLFAGFIYNSAITTANKWFPDRRGVAAGLIAGAFSWGSLPFIFPIRAIPKTAPDPVFFHVIYIMAAIIGGVAIVTALFMKDPPAGWRPPGWVAPTKAVERPSEHQYTLGEALQTWQMWVLIISFILISSAGLAGVSKIVRYSNSFHFAAAAATAAAGGLTISNGLGRVVLGSLSERIGRENAMIGSYILTGIFLFLTIAAGTAHSETMFVLTAILALFFWGPLFSLFPAIIGHYFGEMAAGSNYGVLYAIAKGSGGIYGGVLSAVLITQNGFPFAMGVAGIMAIVAGLMIIPLKLSPPVWRHAPGSEEIAGGNARLGT
;
A
#
# COMPACT_ATOMS: atom_id res chain seq x y z
N MET A 1 -9.46 -41.22 28.77
CA MET A 1 -8.22 -40.46 28.53
C MET A 1 -8.56 -38.99 28.65
N GLN A 2 -8.22 -38.36 29.79
CA GLN A 2 -8.36 -36.91 29.92
C GLN A 2 -7.34 -36.26 29.03
N SER A 3 -7.83 -35.49 28.03
CA SER A 3 -6.99 -34.61 27.23
C SER A 3 -6.33 -33.61 28.16
N ALA A 4 -5.01 -33.72 28.31
CA ALA A 4 -4.25 -32.74 29.06
C ALA A 4 -4.52 -31.35 28.48
N ALA A 5 -4.94 -30.41 29.30
CA ALA A 5 -5.13 -29.04 28.91
C ALA A 5 -3.83 -28.52 28.24
N PRO A 6 -3.89 -27.84 27.08
CA PRO A 6 -2.69 -27.34 26.41
C PRO A 6 -1.93 -26.42 27.40
N ALA A 7 -0.62 -26.65 27.53
CA ALA A 7 0.24 -25.86 28.42
C ALA A 7 0.03 -24.36 28.15
N ALA A 8 -0.13 -23.58 29.22
CA ALA A 8 -0.36 -22.14 29.11
C ALA A 8 0.79 -21.48 28.32
N GLN A 9 0.47 -20.80 27.24
CA GLN A 9 1.47 -20.11 26.42
C GLN A 9 2.10 -18.94 27.19
N PRO A 10 3.41 -18.73 27.08
CA PRO A 10 4.07 -17.61 27.75
C PRO A 10 3.51 -16.27 27.28
N SER A 11 3.39 -15.29 28.20
CA SER A 11 2.96 -13.93 27.83
C SER A 11 3.99 -13.26 26.95
N ASP A 12 3.53 -12.23 26.20
CA ASP A 12 4.41 -11.37 25.39
C ASP A 12 5.55 -10.77 26.22
N ARG A 13 5.25 -10.33 27.46
CA ARG A 13 6.27 -9.81 28.38
C ARG A 13 7.29 -10.85 28.82
N ALA A 14 6.87 -12.11 28.99
CA ALA A 14 7.80 -13.19 29.32
C ALA A 14 8.77 -13.50 28.17
N ILE A 15 8.34 -13.28 26.90
CA ILE A 15 9.14 -13.53 25.70
C ILE A 15 10.05 -12.35 25.36
N LEU A 16 9.52 -11.13 25.46
CA LEU A 16 10.16 -9.91 24.98
C LEU A 16 10.89 -9.14 26.09
N GLY A 17 10.47 -9.25 27.35
CA GLY A 17 10.81 -8.34 28.44
C GLY A 17 9.95 -7.05 28.44
N TYR A 18 9.13 -6.84 27.41
CA TYR A 18 8.25 -5.68 27.23
C TYR A 18 6.94 -6.10 26.53
N SER A 19 5.98 -5.15 26.41
CA SER A 19 4.70 -5.44 25.77
C SER A 19 4.83 -5.56 24.25
N ARG A 20 4.05 -6.45 23.61
CA ARG A 20 3.92 -6.58 22.14
C ARG A 20 3.50 -5.27 21.45
N TRP A 21 2.88 -4.35 22.17
CA TRP A 21 2.54 -3.03 21.65
C TRP A 21 3.77 -2.18 21.29
N ILE A 22 4.91 -2.40 21.97
CA ILE A 22 6.17 -1.73 21.59
C ILE A 22 6.64 -2.23 20.23
N VAL A 23 6.56 -3.54 19.98
CA VAL A 23 6.86 -4.12 18.67
C VAL A 23 5.94 -3.52 17.60
N PHE A 24 4.65 -3.36 17.91
CA PHE A 24 3.68 -2.76 17.02
C PHE A 24 4.02 -1.30 16.69
N ILE A 25 4.30 -0.48 17.70
CA ILE A 25 4.70 0.93 17.51
C ILE A 25 5.97 1.01 16.67
N CYS A 26 6.96 0.15 16.93
CA CYS A 26 8.19 0.09 16.15
C CYS A 26 7.91 -0.30 14.68
N ALA A 27 7.06 -1.29 14.43
CA ALA A 27 6.65 -1.67 13.08
C ALA A 27 5.87 -0.53 12.39
N PHE A 28 5.00 0.18 13.12
CA PHE A 28 4.27 1.34 12.62
C PHE A 28 5.22 2.47 12.22
N LEU A 29 6.21 2.81 13.04
CA LEU A 29 7.20 3.85 12.75
C LEU A 29 8.11 3.43 11.59
N ALA A 30 8.59 2.16 11.57
CA ALA A 30 9.39 1.65 10.47
C ALA A 30 8.65 1.70 9.13
N MET A 31 7.35 1.38 9.11
CA MET A 31 6.49 1.53 7.93
C MET A 31 6.33 3.01 7.55
N GLY A 32 6.13 3.88 8.55
CA GLY A 32 5.91 5.30 8.32
C GLY A 32 7.11 6.00 7.67
N VAL A 33 8.34 5.67 8.07
CA VAL A 33 9.52 6.41 7.58
C VAL A 33 9.84 6.16 6.11
N ILE A 34 9.37 5.09 5.49
CA ILE A 34 9.53 4.86 4.04
C ILE A 34 8.44 5.54 3.19
N SER A 35 7.41 6.07 3.82
CA SER A 35 6.29 6.76 3.21
C SER A 35 6.67 7.92 2.27
N PRO A 36 7.71 8.74 2.55
CA PRO A 36 8.09 9.88 1.72
C PRO A 36 8.35 9.56 0.26
N TYR A 37 8.80 8.37 -0.04
CA TYR A 37 9.00 7.91 -1.42
C TYR A 37 7.72 8.00 -2.27
N GLU A 38 6.57 7.73 -1.67
CA GLU A 38 5.27 7.73 -2.35
C GLU A 38 4.49 9.03 -2.09
N TYR A 39 4.19 9.33 -0.84
CA TYR A 39 3.25 10.38 -0.47
C TYR A 39 3.85 11.79 -0.36
N ALA A 40 5.15 11.93 -0.08
CA ALA A 40 5.83 13.22 -0.17
C ALA A 40 6.35 13.53 -1.59
N TRP A 41 6.32 12.55 -2.50
CA TRP A 41 6.87 12.68 -3.85
C TRP A 41 6.30 13.87 -4.61
N SER A 42 4.98 14.06 -4.63
CA SER A 42 4.35 15.19 -5.34
C SER A 42 4.85 16.55 -4.85
N SER A 43 5.26 16.64 -3.58
CA SER A 43 5.86 17.86 -2.99
C SER A 43 7.33 18.02 -3.36
N MET A 44 8.09 16.92 -3.46
CA MET A 44 9.53 16.93 -3.81
C MET A 44 9.76 17.11 -5.31
N ALA A 45 8.94 16.46 -6.13
CA ALA A 45 9.12 16.35 -7.58
C ALA A 45 9.28 17.70 -8.29
N GLY A 46 8.55 18.71 -7.84
CA GLY A 46 8.62 20.06 -8.40
C GLY A 46 9.97 20.76 -8.11
N HIS A 47 10.50 20.60 -6.90
CA HIS A 47 11.79 21.14 -6.51
C HIS A 47 12.93 20.44 -7.26
N ILE A 48 12.94 19.10 -7.27
CA ILE A 48 13.97 18.30 -7.96
C ILE A 48 13.97 18.60 -9.46
N GLY A 49 12.80 18.64 -10.10
CA GLY A 49 12.67 18.93 -11.52
C GLY A 49 13.14 20.33 -11.89
N GLY A 50 12.81 21.34 -11.08
CA GLY A 50 13.26 22.71 -11.28
C GLY A 50 14.76 22.88 -11.06
N LEU A 51 15.31 22.27 -9.99
CA LEU A 51 16.70 22.36 -9.60
C LEU A 51 17.66 21.78 -10.64
N TYR A 52 17.31 20.61 -11.20
CA TYR A 52 18.16 19.88 -12.14
C TYR A 52 17.72 19.99 -13.59
N HIS A 53 16.68 20.79 -13.87
CA HIS A 53 16.05 20.90 -15.20
C HIS A 53 15.62 19.56 -15.80
N TRP A 54 15.23 18.60 -14.94
CA TRP A 54 14.74 17.31 -15.40
C TRP A 54 13.34 17.41 -15.98
N SER A 55 13.14 16.75 -17.10
CA SER A 55 11.84 16.71 -17.79
C SER A 55 10.77 16.05 -16.93
N HIS A 56 9.51 16.34 -17.26
CA HIS A 56 8.36 15.70 -16.61
C HIS A 56 8.37 14.18 -16.72
N THR A 57 8.88 13.67 -17.84
CA THR A 57 9.04 12.24 -18.09
C THR A 57 10.11 11.63 -17.20
N GLN A 58 11.26 12.29 -17.02
CA GLN A 58 12.30 11.83 -16.08
C GLN A 58 11.80 11.76 -14.64
N ILE A 59 11.10 12.80 -14.19
CA ILE A 59 10.43 12.82 -12.87
C ILE A 59 9.37 11.72 -12.77
N GLY A 60 8.63 11.46 -13.86
CA GLY A 60 7.66 10.36 -13.95
C GLY A 60 8.32 8.99 -13.79
N TRP A 61 9.49 8.79 -14.44
CA TRP A 61 10.26 7.54 -14.31
C TRP A 61 10.75 7.30 -12.88
N MET A 62 11.19 8.33 -12.16
CA MET A 62 11.59 8.16 -10.76
C MET A 62 10.45 7.62 -9.91
N PHE A 63 9.23 8.15 -10.07
CA PHE A 63 8.07 7.63 -9.34
C PHE A 63 7.69 6.21 -9.79
N THR A 64 7.66 5.96 -11.10
CA THR A 64 7.38 4.62 -11.64
C THR A 64 8.34 3.58 -11.07
N LEU A 65 9.63 3.86 -11.17
CA LEU A 65 10.65 2.90 -10.72
C LEU A 65 10.68 2.74 -9.21
N PHE A 66 10.35 3.81 -8.44
CA PHE A 66 10.12 3.64 -7.02
C PHE A 66 9.02 2.60 -6.77
N VAL A 67 7.83 2.76 -7.36
CA VAL A 67 6.70 1.84 -7.13
C VAL A 67 7.03 0.42 -7.58
N VAL A 68 7.69 0.26 -8.73
CA VAL A 68 8.10 -1.04 -9.26
C VAL A 68 9.10 -1.73 -8.32
N PHE A 69 10.19 -1.04 -7.97
CA PHE A 69 11.25 -1.62 -7.15
C PHE A 69 10.79 -1.87 -5.71
N GLU A 70 9.99 -0.98 -5.12
CA GLU A 70 9.39 -1.19 -3.80
C GLU A 70 8.48 -2.41 -3.79
N SER A 71 7.61 -2.53 -4.80
CA SER A 71 6.69 -3.67 -4.91
C SER A 71 7.42 -4.99 -5.09
N ILE A 72 8.42 -5.06 -5.98
CA ILE A 72 9.27 -6.24 -6.18
C ILE A 72 10.07 -6.55 -4.91
N GLY A 73 10.58 -5.53 -4.24
CA GLY A 73 11.38 -5.65 -3.02
C GLY A 73 10.66 -6.35 -1.87
N THR A 74 9.32 -6.31 -1.83
CA THR A 74 8.55 -7.03 -0.81
C THR A 74 8.76 -8.53 -0.85
N LEU A 75 9.05 -9.12 -2.02
CA LEU A 75 9.24 -10.57 -2.19
C LEU A 75 10.57 -11.04 -1.58
N PRO A 76 11.76 -10.57 -2.04
CA PRO A 76 13.03 -10.96 -1.43
C PRO A 76 13.12 -10.48 0.02
N GLY A 77 12.54 -9.32 0.35
CA GLY A 77 12.45 -8.82 1.71
C GLY A 77 11.74 -9.79 2.65
N GLY A 78 10.64 -10.40 2.20
CA GLY A 78 9.91 -11.43 2.94
C GLY A 78 10.75 -12.69 3.17
N VAL A 79 11.40 -13.22 2.14
CA VAL A 79 12.28 -14.40 2.23
C VAL A 79 13.44 -14.15 3.18
N LEU A 80 14.13 -13.02 3.04
CA LEU A 80 15.25 -12.66 3.91
C LEU A 80 14.82 -12.46 5.35
N ARG A 81 13.65 -11.83 5.55
CA ARG A 81 13.07 -11.62 6.86
C ARG A 81 12.73 -12.94 7.57
N ASP A 82 12.18 -13.90 6.87
CA ASP A 82 11.86 -15.22 7.45
C ASP A 82 13.14 -16.01 7.78
N LYS A 83 14.22 -15.79 7.04
CA LYS A 83 15.52 -16.43 7.27
C LYS A 83 16.35 -15.77 8.39
N PHE A 84 16.42 -14.43 8.39
CA PHE A 84 17.32 -13.65 9.26
C PHE A 84 16.61 -12.86 10.36
N GLY A 85 15.27 -12.91 10.38
CA GLY A 85 14.43 -12.14 11.29
C GLY A 85 14.18 -10.69 10.83
N PRO A 86 13.16 -10.02 11.41
CA PRO A 86 12.74 -8.69 11.00
C PRO A 86 13.79 -7.60 11.28
N ARG A 87 14.63 -7.78 12.31
CA ARG A 87 15.61 -6.77 12.77
C ARG A 87 16.59 -6.39 11.66
N TRP A 88 17.33 -7.35 11.14
CA TRP A 88 18.40 -7.08 10.17
C TRP A 88 17.85 -6.55 8.84
N VAL A 89 16.73 -7.10 8.41
CA VAL A 89 16.05 -6.64 7.18
C VAL A 89 15.60 -5.18 7.31
N THR A 90 15.09 -4.80 8.49
CA THR A 90 14.66 -3.41 8.74
C THR A 90 15.86 -2.45 8.86
N VAL A 91 16.96 -2.85 9.50
CA VAL A 91 18.19 -2.03 9.60
C VAL A 91 18.76 -1.74 8.21
N ILE A 92 19.03 -2.81 7.45
CA ILE A 92 19.63 -2.68 6.10
C ILE A 92 18.65 -1.92 5.19
N GLY A 93 17.36 -2.26 5.26
CA GLY A 93 16.29 -1.60 4.53
C GLY A 93 16.26 -0.09 4.78
N GLY A 94 16.35 0.33 6.04
CA GLY A 94 16.32 1.74 6.41
C GLY A 94 17.54 2.53 5.96
N ILE A 95 18.73 1.96 6.12
CA ILE A 95 19.97 2.59 5.66
C ILE A 95 19.91 2.80 4.14
N MET A 96 19.58 1.76 3.39
CA MET A 96 19.52 1.82 1.93
C MET A 96 18.39 2.72 1.41
N ALA A 97 17.23 2.71 2.07
CA ALA A 97 16.16 3.65 1.75
C ALA A 97 16.57 5.11 2.05
N GLY A 98 17.25 5.36 3.18
CA GLY A 98 17.81 6.68 3.47
C GLY A 98 18.80 7.15 2.39
N ILE A 99 19.70 6.26 1.96
CA ILE A 99 20.66 6.54 0.87
C ILE A 99 19.91 6.85 -0.44
N GLY A 100 18.83 6.15 -0.75
CA GLY A 100 18.01 6.41 -1.93
C GLY A 100 17.38 7.82 -1.94
N ILE A 101 16.86 8.28 -0.81
CA ILE A 101 16.36 9.66 -0.66
C ILE A 101 17.53 10.67 -0.78
N TYR A 102 18.64 10.40 -0.09
CA TYR A 102 19.84 11.25 -0.17
C TYR A 102 20.33 11.42 -1.61
N ALA A 103 20.21 10.39 -2.46
CA ALA A 103 20.62 10.45 -3.86
C ALA A 103 20.00 11.62 -4.63
N THR A 104 18.81 12.09 -4.26
CA THR A 104 18.16 13.24 -4.89
C THR A 104 18.89 14.57 -4.69
N SER A 105 19.91 14.60 -3.84
CA SER A 105 20.79 15.77 -3.60
C SER A 105 22.16 15.66 -4.25
N LEU A 106 22.48 14.56 -4.95
CA LEU A 106 23.83 14.30 -5.49
C LEU A 106 24.18 15.08 -6.76
N GLY A 107 23.25 15.87 -7.31
CA GLY A 107 23.53 16.71 -8.47
C GLY A 107 22.69 16.36 -9.71
N PRO A 108 22.93 17.04 -10.85
CA PRO A 108 22.07 16.99 -12.03
C PRO A 108 22.19 15.70 -12.87
N SER A 109 23.16 14.83 -12.57
CA SER A 109 23.36 13.59 -13.32
C SER A 109 22.25 12.58 -13.06
N TYR A 110 21.29 12.51 -13.97
CA TYR A 110 20.06 11.72 -13.79
C TYR A 110 20.29 10.22 -13.55
N ALA A 111 21.14 9.58 -14.36
CA ALA A 111 21.32 8.12 -14.32
C ALA A 111 21.88 7.60 -12.98
N PRO A 112 22.98 8.16 -12.41
CA PRO A 112 23.46 7.73 -11.10
C PRO A 112 22.43 7.94 -9.99
N VAL A 113 21.74 9.08 -9.98
CA VAL A 113 20.69 9.37 -9.00
C VAL A 113 19.57 8.35 -9.11
N LEU A 114 19.12 8.05 -10.33
CA LEU A 114 18.06 7.07 -10.59
C LEU A 114 18.45 5.66 -10.11
N ILE A 115 19.68 5.22 -10.37
CA ILE A 115 20.14 3.90 -9.93
C ILE A 115 20.11 3.79 -8.40
N ILE A 116 20.67 4.78 -7.68
CA ILE A 116 20.69 4.77 -6.22
C ILE A 116 19.26 4.88 -5.66
N TRP A 117 18.41 5.69 -6.28
CA TRP A 117 16.98 5.79 -5.97
C TRP A 117 16.27 4.45 -6.10
N CYS A 118 16.48 3.71 -7.20
CA CYS A 118 15.89 2.38 -7.41
C CYS A 118 16.34 1.37 -6.36
N ILE A 119 17.64 1.39 -6.00
CA ILE A 119 18.17 0.52 -4.94
C ILE A 119 17.49 0.87 -3.61
N GLY A 120 17.44 2.16 -3.23
CA GLY A 120 16.73 2.59 -2.02
C GLY A 120 15.26 2.18 -2.00
N SER A 121 14.59 2.28 -3.15
CA SER A 121 13.20 1.87 -3.32
C SER A 121 12.98 0.36 -3.12
N LEU A 122 13.88 -0.47 -3.65
CA LEU A 122 13.86 -1.92 -3.44
C LEU A 122 13.91 -2.25 -1.94
N PHE A 123 14.80 -1.59 -1.23
CA PHE A 123 14.98 -1.79 0.21
C PHE A 123 13.85 -1.17 1.06
N ALA A 124 13.14 -0.17 0.57
CA ALA A 124 11.89 0.28 1.17
C ALA A 124 10.84 -0.84 1.17
N GLY A 125 10.76 -1.64 0.09
CA GLY A 125 9.92 -2.84 0.04
C GLY A 125 10.28 -3.91 1.09
N PHE A 126 11.55 -4.03 1.46
CA PHE A 126 11.99 -4.92 2.55
C PHE A 126 11.37 -4.50 3.88
N ILE A 127 11.38 -3.20 4.19
CA ILE A 127 10.77 -2.66 5.42
C ILE A 127 9.26 -2.85 5.38
N TYR A 128 8.63 -2.57 4.23
CA TYR A 128 7.18 -2.73 4.05
C TYR A 128 6.72 -4.14 4.44
N ASN A 129 7.36 -5.17 3.90
CA ASN A 129 7.05 -6.57 4.24
C ASN A 129 7.35 -6.88 5.71
N SER A 130 8.52 -6.45 6.20
CA SER A 130 8.95 -6.71 7.57
C SER A 130 7.98 -6.13 8.60
N ALA A 131 7.54 -4.89 8.43
CA ALA A 131 6.65 -4.21 9.36
C ALA A 131 5.25 -4.87 9.42
N ILE A 132 4.63 -5.09 8.26
CA ILE A 132 3.30 -5.72 8.17
C ILE A 132 3.30 -7.13 8.76
N THR A 133 4.29 -7.94 8.39
CA THR A 133 4.33 -9.34 8.82
C THR A 133 4.62 -9.46 10.31
N THR A 134 5.52 -8.64 10.86
CA THR A 134 5.81 -8.62 12.31
C THR A 134 4.58 -8.26 13.13
N ALA A 135 3.85 -7.20 12.71
CA ALA A 135 2.61 -6.81 13.38
C ALA A 135 1.55 -7.91 13.33
N ASN A 136 1.34 -8.54 12.18
CA ASN A 136 0.36 -9.62 12.03
C ASN A 136 0.69 -10.86 12.87
N LYS A 137 1.97 -11.19 13.04
CA LYS A 137 2.41 -12.32 13.88
C LYS A 137 2.15 -12.08 15.37
N TRP A 138 2.28 -10.83 15.85
CA TRP A 138 2.03 -10.49 17.25
C TRP A 138 0.57 -10.21 17.59
N PHE A 139 -0.26 -9.89 16.59
CA PHE A 139 -1.68 -9.52 16.77
C PHE A 139 -2.65 -10.41 15.99
N PRO A 140 -2.57 -11.76 16.17
CA PRO A 140 -3.54 -12.64 15.52
C PRO A 140 -4.97 -12.44 16.04
N ASP A 141 -5.11 -11.93 17.28
CA ASP A 141 -6.35 -11.57 17.94
C ASP A 141 -7.01 -10.29 17.41
N ARG A 142 -6.23 -9.43 16.73
CA ARG A 142 -6.66 -8.14 16.17
C ARG A 142 -6.07 -7.89 14.80
N ARG A 143 -5.97 -8.95 13.99
CA ARG A 143 -5.22 -8.95 12.72
C ARG A 143 -5.66 -7.86 11.75
N GLY A 144 -6.97 -7.65 11.59
CA GLY A 144 -7.49 -6.60 10.68
C GLY A 144 -7.11 -5.18 11.12
N VAL A 145 -7.23 -4.89 12.42
CA VAL A 145 -6.86 -3.58 12.99
C VAL A 145 -5.35 -3.37 12.88
N ALA A 146 -4.55 -4.38 13.24
CA ALA A 146 -3.10 -4.28 13.19
C ALA A 146 -2.60 -4.06 11.75
N ALA A 147 -3.07 -4.88 10.80
CA ALA A 147 -2.73 -4.72 9.39
C ALA A 147 -3.17 -3.36 8.82
N GLY A 148 -4.39 -2.92 9.16
CA GLY A 148 -4.94 -1.64 8.70
C GLY A 148 -4.15 -0.44 9.23
N LEU A 149 -3.78 -0.44 10.50
CA LEU A 149 -2.97 0.64 11.10
C LEU A 149 -1.54 0.65 10.54
N ILE A 150 -0.88 -0.49 10.38
CA ILE A 150 0.46 -0.56 9.78
C ILE A 150 0.40 -0.10 8.32
N ALA A 151 -0.59 -0.56 7.56
CA ALA A 151 -0.77 -0.08 6.19
C ALA A 151 -1.08 1.43 6.16
N GLY A 152 -1.85 1.96 7.12
CA GLY A 152 -2.11 3.39 7.31
C GLY A 152 -0.84 4.19 7.61
N ALA A 153 0.09 3.64 8.39
CA ALA A 153 1.36 4.27 8.69
C ALA A 153 2.17 4.59 7.43
N PHE A 154 2.12 3.71 6.42
CA PHE A 154 2.74 3.97 5.12
C PHE A 154 2.17 5.22 4.43
N SER A 155 0.92 5.58 4.69
CA SER A 155 0.37 6.85 4.19
C SER A 155 0.75 8.02 5.11
N TRP A 156 0.45 7.92 6.41
CA TRP A 156 0.60 9.01 7.37
C TRP A 156 2.04 9.44 7.64
N GLY A 157 3.01 8.54 7.47
CA GLY A 157 4.43 8.80 7.73
C GLY A 157 5.05 9.89 6.88
N SER A 158 4.43 10.30 5.78
CA SER A 158 4.87 11.44 4.97
C SER A 158 4.50 12.81 5.54
N LEU A 159 3.53 12.89 6.44
CA LEU A 159 3.03 14.17 6.95
C LEU A 159 4.12 15.07 7.56
N PRO A 160 5.04 14.54 8.39
CA PRO A 160 6.13 15.36 8.94
C PRO A 160 7.08 15.94 7.87
N PHE A 161 7.07 15.38 6.66
CA PHE A 161 7.95 15.80 5.57
C PHE A 161 7.23 16.68 4.54
N ILE A 162 5.96 16.43 4.26
CA ILE A 162 5.17 17.22 3.29
C ILE A 162 5.18 18.70 3.66
N PHE A 163 4.86 19.02 4.92
CA PHE A 163 4.72 20.42 5.34
C PHE A 163 6.05 21.20 5.29
N PRO A 164 7.19 20.70 5.82
CA PRO A 164 8.48 21.38 5.68
C PRO A 164 8.90 21.58 4.22
N ILE A 165 8.74 20.57 3.37
CA ILE A 165 9.06 20.69 1.94
C ILE A 165 8.20 21.76 1.28
N ARG A 166 6.90 21.79 1.57
CA ARG A 166 5.95 22.77 1.02
C ARG A 166 6.15 24.18 1.57
N ALA A 167 6.75 24.32 2.74
CA ALA A 167 7.08 25.60 3.36
C ALA A 167 8.33 26.26 2.75
N ILE A 168 9.15 25.55 1.95
CA ILE A 168 10.32 26.11 1.29
C ILE A 168 9.87 27.16 0.27
N PRO A 169 10.29 28.43 0.38
CA PRO A 169 9.97 29.44 -0.62
C PRO A 169 10.55 29.08 -1.98
N LYS A 170 9.84 29.42 -3.06
CA LYS A 170 10.34 29.18 -4.43
C LYS A 170 11.64 29.97 -4.72
N THR A 171 11.86 31.04 -3.99
CA THR A 171 13.07 31.89 -4.05
C THR A 171 14.16 31.45 -3.11
N ALA A 172 13.94 30.41 -2.30
CA ALA A 172 14.95 29.91 -1.37
C ALA A 172 16.14 29.33 -2.15
N PRO A 173 17.38 29.54 -1.68
CA PRO A 173 18.56 28.94 -2.30
C PRO A 173 18.52 27.41 -2.16
N ASP A 174 19.07 26.71 -3.15
CA ASP A 174 19.12 25.25 -3.24
C ASP A 174 19.55 24.51 -1.96
N PRO A 175 20.55 25.02 -1.17
CA PRO A 175 20.94 24.38 0.07
C PRO A 175 19.80 24.18 1.09
N VAL A 176 18.75 25.01 1.08
CA VAL A 176 17.61 24.86 1.99
C VAL A 176 16.86 23.57 1.68
N PHE A 177 16.62 23.27 0.41
CA PHE A 177 15.99 22.01 0.00
C PHE A 177 16.87 20.80 0.34
N PHE A 178 18.18 20.90 0.08
CA PHE A 178 19.11 19.82 0.41
C PHE A 178 19.16 19.51 1.91
N HIS A 179 19.12 20.53 2.79
CA HIS A 179 19.03 20.28 4.23
C HIS A 179 17.80 19.47 4.62
N VAL A 180 16.64 19.74 4.00
CA VAL A 180 15.43 18.95 4.24
C VAL A 180 15.63 17.50 3.77
N ILE A 181 16.25 17.28 2.60
CA ILE A 181 16.57 15.94 2.10
C ILE A 181 17.53 15.20 3.03
N TYR A 182 18.58 15.85 3.54
CA TYR A 182 19.53 15.25 4.48
C TYR A 182 18.86 14.83 5.79
N ILE A 183 18.04 15.71 6.36
CA ILE A 183 17.27 15.40 7.57
C ILE A 183 16.31 14.24 7.31
N MET A 184 15.61 14.24 6.20
CA MET A 184 14.68 13.16 5.83
C MET A 184 15.42 11.83 5.67
N ALA A 185 16.56 11.79 4.97
CA ALA A 185 17.38 10.60 4.81
C ALA A 185 17.88 10.06 6.17
N ALA A 186 18.36 10.97 7.03
CA ALA A 186 18.83 10.63 8.38
C ALA A 186 17.70 10.09 9.27
N ILE A 187 16.49 10.67 9.19
CA ILE A 187 15.31 10.18 9.93
C ILE A 187 14.92 8.78 9.43
N ILE A 188 14.89 8.54 8.12
CA ILE A 188 14.55 7.22 7.55
C ILE A 188 15.51 6.16 8.08
N GLY A 189 16.81 6.37 7.94
CA GLY A 189 17.83 5.44 8.43
C GLY A 189 17.81 5.29 9.96
N GLY A 190 17.79 6.41 10.68
CA GLY A 190 17.87 6.44 12.13
C GLY A 190 16.65 5.79 12.81
N VAL A 191 15.43 6.13 12.37
CA VAL A 191 14.20 5.53 12.92
C VAL A 191 14.14 4.04 12.58
N ALA A 192 14.52 3.64 11.36
CA ALA A 192 14.55 2.22 11.00
C ALA A 192 15.55 1.44 11.89
N ILE A 193 16.73 1.98 12.16
CA ILE A 193 17.71 1.35 13.07
C ILE A 193 17.14 1.23 14.49
N VAL A 194 16.61 2.32 15.04
CA VAL A 194 16.08 2.34 16.42
C VAL A 194 14.90 1.37 16.57
N THR A 195 13.95 1.41 15.64
CA THR A 195 12.77 0.53 15.68
C THR A 195 13.14 -0.94 15.50
N ALA A 196 14.12 -1.22 14.65
CA ALA A 196 14.61 -2.59 14.43
C ALA A 196 15.14 -3.25 15.69
N LEU A 197 15.69 -2.50 16.65
CA LEU A 197 16.18 -3.05 17.93
C LEU A 197 15.06 -3.79 18.70
N PHE A 198 13.83 -3.32 18.57
CA PHE A 198 12.65 -3.88 19.22
C PHE A 198 11.84 -4.83 18.34
N MET A 199 12.11 -4.89 17.03
CA MET A 199 11.41 -5.78 16.11
C MET A 199 11.92 -7.21 16.26
N LYS A 200 11.07 -8.09 16.78
CA LYS A 200 11.31 -9.51 16.97
C LYS A 200 10.03 -10.27 16.66
N ASP A 201 10.14 -11.45 16.07
CA ASP A 201 8.99 -12.35 15.87
C ASP A 201 8.64 -13.11 17.14
N PRO A 202 7.35 -13.45 17.34
CA PRO A 202 6.97 -14.40 18.36
C PRO A 202 7.49 -15.81 18.02
N PRO A 203 7.62 -16.70 19.02
CA PRO A 203 7.90 -18.12 18.79
C PRO A 203 6.86 -18.75 17.84
N ALA A 204 7.27 -19.77 17.10
CA ALA A 204 6.36 -20.50 16.22
C ALA A 204 5.13 -21.01 16.96
N GLY A 205 3.94 -20.76 16.41
CA GLY A 205 2.67 -21.18 17.02
C GLY A 205 2.23 -20.37 18.25
N TRP A 206 2.95 -19.30 18.62
CA TRP A 206 2.56 -18.45 19.75
C TRP A 206 1.19 -17.79 19.51
N ARG A 207 0.41 -17.75 20.59
CA ARG A 207 -0.89 -17.08 20.64
C ARG A 207 -1.01 -16.24 21.91
N PRO A 208 -1.74 -15.12 21.89
CA PRO A 208 -1.99 -14.34 23.10
C PRO A 208 -2.67 -15.18 24.17
N PRO A 209 -2.26 -15.08 25.45
CA PRO A 209 -2.88 -15.81 26.55
C PRO A 209 -4.39 -15.58 26.58
N GLY A 210 -5.15 -16.67 26.72
CA GLY A 210 -6.62 -16.64 26.80
C GLY A 210 -7.33 -16.41 25.44
N TRP A 211 -6.60 -16.20 24.34
CA TRP A 211 -7.22 -16.09 23.03
C TRP A 211 -7.38 -17.45 22.37
N VAL A 212 -8.62 -17.74 22.00
CA VAL A 212 -8.97 -18.92 21.20
C VAL A 212 -9.33 -18.46 19.81
N ALA A 213 -8.75 -19.11 18.79
CA ALA A 213 -9.11 -18.79 17.41
C ALA A 213 -10.62 -18.97 17.22
N PRO A 214 -11.32 -18.02 16.57
CA PRO A 214 -12.75 -18.12 16.33
C PRO A 214 -13.05 -19.42 15.60
N THR A 215 -13.90 -20.25 16.20
CA THR A 215 -14.37 -21.52 15.61
C THR A 215 -15.41 -21.30 14.51
N LYS A 216 -15.94 -20.09 14.42
CA LYS A 216 -16.86 -19.68 13.35
C LYS A 216 -16.25 -18.51 12.60
N ALA A 217 -15.62 -18.77 11.46
CA ALA A 217 -15.53 -17.76 10.43
C ALA A 217 -16.98 -17.50 9.95
N VAL A 218 -17.40 -16.24 10.02
CA VAL A 218 -18.71 -15.79 9.50
C VAL A 218 -18.79 -16.06 7.99
N GLU A 219 -17.66 -16.22 7.35
CA GLU A 219 -17.48 -16.71 5.99
C GLU A 219 -16.49 -17.87 6.05
N ARG A 220 -16.87 -19.06 5.59
CA ARG A 220 -15.96 -20.21 5.51
C ARG A 220 -14.85 -19.84 4.53
N PRO A 221 -13.55 -19.82 4.97
CA PRO A 221 -12.45 -19.74 4.02
C PRO A 221 -12.55 -20.95 3.09
N SER A 222 -12.00 -20.83 1.89
CA SER A 222 -11.92 -21.96 0.96
C SER A 222 -11.44 -23.21 1.70
N GLU A 223 -12.16 -24.30 1.64
CA GLU A 223 -11.73 -25.59 2.19
C GLU A 223 -10.49 -26.08 1.45
N HIS A 224 -10.35 -25.75 0.18
CA HIS A 224 -9.16 -25.98 -0.62
C HIS A 224 -8.17 -24.82 -0.47
N GLN A 225 -6.92 -25.17 -0.13
CA GLN A 225 -5.83 -24.23 0.05
C GLN A 225 -5.05 -24.13 -1.26
N TYR A 226 -5.35 -23.12 -2.07
CA TYR A 226 -4.73 -22.92 -3.38
C TYR A 226 -3.27 -22.49 -3.27
N THR A 227 -2.37 -23.23 -3.90
CA THR A 227 -1.02 -22.75 -4.18
C THR A 227 -1.07 -21.59 -5.19
N LEU A 228 0.02 -20.85 -5.33
CA LEU A 228 0.10 -19.75 -6.32
C LEU A 228 -0.16 -20.27 -7.75
N GLY A 229 0.39 -21.45 -8.11
CA GLY A 229 0.20 -22.04 -9.43
C GLY A 229 -1.26 -22.40 -9.71
N GLU A 230 -1.97 -22.98 -8.75
CA GLU A 230 -3.41 -23.27 -8.86
C GLU A 230 -4.25 -22.00 -8.91
N ALA A 231 -3.95 -21.01 -8.07
CA ALA A 231 -4.65 -19.73 -8.06
C ALA A 231 -4.55 -19.00 -9.42
N LEU A 232 -3.37 -19.01 -10.04
CA LEU A 232 -3.14 -18.40 -11.37
C LEU A 232 -3.86 -19.14 -12.52
N GLN A 233 -4.35 -20.35 -12.30
CA GLN A 233 -5.18 -21.07 -13.28
C GLN A 233 -6.65 -20.68 -13.20
N THR A 234 -7.05 -19.92 -12.20
CA THR A 234 -8.44 -19.45 -12.01
C THR A 234 -8.67 -18.09 -12.67
N TRP A 235 -9.83 -17.90 -13.30
CA TRP A 235 -10.21 -16.61 -13.88
C TRP A 235 -10.39 -15.54 -12.79
N GLN A 236 -10.76 -15.92 -11.58
CA GLN A 236 -10.94 -15.02 -10.44
C GLN A 236 -9.63 -14.30 -10.06
N MET A 237 -8.51 -15.03 -10.07
CA MET A 237 -7.20 -14.43 -9.80
C MET A 237 -6.84 -13.37 -10.85
N TRP A 238 -7.12 -13.63 -12.13
CA TRP A 238 -6.83 -12.66 -13.20
C TRP A 238 -7.70 -11.42 -13.12
N VAL A 239 -8.99 -11.57 -12.77
CA VAL A 239 -9.88 -10.43 -12.50
C VAL A 239 -9.33 -9.59 -11.35
N LEU A 240 -8.88 -10.22 -10.26
CA LEU A 240 -8.27 -9.51 -9.13
C LEU A 240 -6.98 -8.81 -9.53
N ILE A 241 -6.09 -9.46 -10.29
CA ILE A 241 -4.84 -8.85 -10.78
C ILE A 241 -5.15 -7.62 -11.63
N ILE A 242 -6.02 -7.74 -12.64
CA ILE A 242 -6.35 -6.63 -13.56
C ILE A 242 -7.06 -5.49 -12.81
N SER A 243 -8.03 -5.82 -11.96
CA SER A 243 -8.70 -4.82 -11.13
C SER A 243 -7.70 -4.07 -10.24
N PHE A 244 -6.74 -4.78 -9.62
CA PHE A 244 -5.71 -4.14 -8.81
C PHE A 244 -4.79 -3.23 -9.65
N ILE A 245 -4.38 -3.65 -10.85
CA ILE A 245 -3.59 -2.81 -11.77
C ILE A 245 -4.33 -1.51 -12.05
N LEU A 246 -5.61 -1.59 -12.41
CA LEU A 246 -6.42 -0.44 -12.79
C LEU A 246 -6.64 0.52 -11.62
N ILE A 247 -7.07 0.02 -10.46
CA ILE A 247 -7.30 0.87 -9.29
C ILE A 247 -5.99 1.44 -8.73
N SER A 248 -4.91 0.66 -8.73
CA SER A 248 -3.58 1.13 -8.32
C SER A 248 -3.10 2.26 -9.23
N SER A 249 -3.24 2.12 -10.55
CA SER A 249 -2.94 3.14 -11.55
C SER A 249 -3.66 4.45 -11.26
N ALA A 250 -4.96 4.38 -10.97
CA ALA A 250 -5.80 5.54 -10.73
C ALA A 250 -5.32 6.38 -9.54
N GLY A 251 -5.13 5.75 -8.39
CA GLY A 251 -4.73 6.47 -7.19
C GLY A 251 -3.27 6.91 -7.19
N LEU A 252 -2.34 6.09 -7.73
CA LEU A 252 -0.94 6.46 -7.86
C LEU A 252 -0.74 7.69 -8.77
N ALA A 253 -1.58 7.88 -9.80
CA ALA A 253 -1.60 9.11 -10.58
C ALA A 253 -1.98 10.33 -9.72
N GLY A 254 -3.01 10.20 -8.88
CA GLY A 254 -3.40 11.22 -7.92
C GLY A 254 -2.27 11.55 -6.95
N VAL A 255 -1.73 10.54 -6.26
CA VAL A 255 -0.64 10.71 -5.28
C VAL A 255 0.58 11.40 -5.90
N SER A 256 1.01 10.96 -7.07
CA SER A 256 2.25 11.47 -7.70
C SER A 256 2.11 12.87 -8.29
N LYS A 257 0.91 13.33 -8.62
CA LYS A 257 0.69 14.55 -9.42
C LYS A 257 -0.13 15.65 -8.75
N ILE A 258 -0.74 15.39 -7.58
CA ILE A 258 -1.74 16.30 -6.98
C ILE A 258 -1.25 17.75 -6.82
N VAL A 259 -0.01 17.94 -6.38
CA VAL A 259 0.55 19.29 -6.21
C VAL A 259 0.68 20.00 -7.56
N ARG A 260 1.18 19.31 -8.59
CA ARG A 260 1.31 19.87 -9.94
C ARG A 260 -0.06 20.10 -10.58
N TYR A 261 -1.00 19.23 -10.32
CA TYR A 261 -2.37 19.38 -10.81
C TYR A 261 -3.04 20.61 -10.20
N SER A 262 -2.94 20.81 -8.90
CA SER A 262 -3.39 22.04 -8.24
C SER A 262 -2.73 23.30 -8.83
N ASN A 263 -1.39 23.25 -9.04
CA ASN A 263 -0.64 24.37 -9.61
C ASN A 263 -1.04 24.68 -11.06
N SER A 264 -1.50 23.69 -11.86
CA SER A 264 -1.93 23.90 -13.24
C SER A 264 -3.20 24.76 -13.38
N PHE A 265 -3.99 24.84 -12.31
CA PHE A 265 -5.14 25.75 -12.19
C PHE A 265 -4.79 27.09 -11.53
N HIS A 266 -3.50 27.34 -11.25
CA HIS A 266 -3.02 28.55 -10.57
C HIS A 266 -3.58 28.72 -9.14
N PHE A 267 -3.97 27.62 -8.48
CA PHE A 267 -4.46 27.64 -7.11
C PHE A 267 -3.38 28.06 -6.12
N ALA A 268 -3.79 28.57 -4.98
CA ALA A 268 -2.89 28.99 -3.92
C ALA A 268 -2.00 27.84 -3.44
N ALA A 269 -0.78 28.14 -3.03
CA ALA A 269 0.15 27.12 -2.48
C ALA A 269 -0.45 26.38 -1.27
N ALA A 270 -1.32 27.04 -0.50
CA ALA A 270 -2.07 26.45 0.60
C ALA A 270 -3.02 25.34 0.12
N ALA A 271 -3.73 25.52 -1.00
CA ALA A 271 -4.62 24.50 -1.56
C ALA A 271 -3.82 23.25 -2.00
N ALA A 272 -2.68 23.43 -2.70
CA ALA A 272 -1.81 22.34 -3.08
C ALA A 272 -1.26 21.57 -1.86
N THR A 273 -0.92 22.29 -0.79
CA THR A 273 -0.44 21.70 0.47
C THR A 273 -1.56 20.95 1.19
N ALA A 274 -2.76 21.54 1.27
CA ALA A 274 -3.92 20.91 1.86
C ALA A 274 -4.34 19.64 1.09
N ALA A 275 -4.28 19.67 -0.25
CA ALA A 275 -4.54 18.49 -1.06
C ALA A 275 -3.52 17.40 -0.78
N ALA A 276 -2.21 17.69 -0.79
CA ALA A 276 -1.15 16.71 -0.55
C ALA A 276 -1.18 16.11 0.87
N GLY A 277 -1.38 16.93 1.90
CA GLY A 277 -1.53 16.47 3.27
C GLY A 277 -2.85 15.73 3.52
N GLY A 278 -3.94 16.31 3.02
CA GLY A 278 -5.29 15.76 3.19
C GLY A 278 -5.47 14.39 2.53
N LEU A 279 -5.00 14.22 1.30
CA LEU A 279 -5.05 12.91 0.64
C LEU A 279 -4.25 11.84 1.40
N THR A 280 -3.12 12.23 1.99
CA THR A 280 -2.26 11.34 2.78
C THR A 280 -2.99 10.88 4.05
N ILE A 281 -3.65 11.80 4.76
CA ILE A 281 -4.46 11.48 5.94
C ILE A 281 -5.64 10.59 5.56
N SER A 282 -6.41 10.99 4.55
CA SER A 282 -7.64 10.31 4.16
C SER A 282 -7.40 8.91 3.61
N ASN A 283 -6.31 8.72 2.87
CA ASN A 283 -5.92 7.41 2.37
C ASN A 283 -5.69 6.39 3.50
N GLY A 284 -4.93 6.78 4.53
CA GLY A 284 -4.71 5.93 5.69
C GLY A 284 -6.01 5.63 6.46
N LEU A 285 -6.87 6.66 6.64
CA LEU A 285 -8.19 6.48 7.27
C LEU A 285 -9.09 5.55 6.46
N GLY A 286 -9.10 5.68 5.12
CA GLY A 286 -9.88 4.82 4.23
C GLY A 286 -9.54 3.34 4.40
N ARG A 287 -8.25 3.00 4.58
CA ARG A 287 -7.80 1.62 4.82
C ARG A 287 -8.42 1.03 6.08
N VAL A 288 -8.46 1.81 7.16
CA VAL A 288 -9.01 1.35 8.44
C VAL A 288 -10.55 1.31 8.39
N VAL A 289 -11.18 2.39 7.96
CA VAL A 289 -12.64 2.54 8.00
C VAL A 289 -13.33 1.57 7.04
N LEU A 290 -12.93 1.58 5.77
CA LEU A 290 -13.58 0.73 4.75
C LEU A 290 -13.09 -0.72 4.81
N GLY A 291 -11.85 -0.96 5.27
CA GLY A 291 -11.39 -2.30 5.62
C GLY A 291 -12.27 -2.94 6.69
N SER A 292 -12.56 -2.22 7.78
CA SER A 292 -13.45 -2.70 8.85
C SER A 292 -14.92 -2.80 8.40
N LEU A 293 -15.38 -1.85 7.60
CA LEU A 293 -16.75 -1.86 7.07
C LEU A 293 -16.97 -3.06 6.14
N SER A 294 -15.95 -3.48 5.39
CA SER A 294 -16.02 -4.62 4.48
C SER A 294 -16.38 -5.94 5.17
N GLU A 295 -16.06 -6.09 6.45
CA GLU A 295 -16.46 -7.26 7.26
C GLU A 295 -17.96 -7.36 7.45
N ARG A 296 -18.70 -6.22 7.36
CA ARG A 296 -20.15 -6.15 7.53
C ARG A 296 -20.91 -6.18 6.21
N ILE A 297 -20.42 -5.45 5.19
CA ILE A 297 -21.13 -5.32 3.91
C ILE A 297 -20.67 -6.30 2.84
N GLY A 298 -19.64 -7.11 3.14
CA GLY A 298 -18.96 -8.00 2.20
C GLY A 298 -17.80 -7.29 1.49
N ARG A 299 -16.74 -8.06 1.22
CA ARG A 299 -15.49 -7.53 0.63
C ARG A 299 -15.68 -7.04 -0.79
N GLU A 300 -16.43 -7.80 -1.60
CA GLU A 300 -16.74 -7.45 -2.98
C GLU A 300 -17.53 -6.14 -3.06
N ASN A 301 -18.55 -5.99 -2.20
CA ASN A 301 -19.34 -4.75 -2.16
C ASN A 301 -18.50 -3.54 -1.76
N ALA A 302 -17.59 -3.72 -0.80
CA ALA A 302 -16.67 -2.67 -0.39
C ALA A 302 -15.71 -2.29 -1.52
N MET A 303 -15.18 -3.27 -2.29
CA MET A 303 -14.33 -3.03 -3.45
C MET A 303 -15.10 -2.30 -4.56
N ILE A 304 -16.28 -2.80 -4.94
CA ILE A 304 -17.14 -2.18 -5.98
C ILE A 304 -17.42 -0.72 -5.61
N GLY A 305 -17.95 -0.50 -4.41
CA GLY A 305 -18.34 0.84 -3.96
C GLY A 305 -17.16 1.80 -3.87
N SER A 306 -16.06 1.37 -3.24
CA SER A 306 -14.89 2.24 -3.05
C SER A 306 -14.20 2.59 -4.36
N TYR A 307 -14.06 1.64 -5.30
CA TYR A 307 -13.37 1.90 -6.57
C TYR A 307 -14.20 2.78 -7.50
N ILE A 308 -15.51 2.56 -7.59
CA ILE A 308 -16.41 3.44 -8.35
C ILE A 308 -16.39 4.86 -7.75
N LEU A 309 -16.47 4.98 -6.42
CA LEU A 309 -16.40 6.30 -5.76
C LEU A 309 -15.06 6.97 -5.97
N THR A 310 -13.93 6.24 -5.97
CA THR A 310 -12.63 6.79 -6.36
C THR A 310 -12.71 7.45 -7.73
N GLY A 311 -13.24 6.76 -8.73
CA GLY A 311 -13.37 7.28 -10.09
C GLY A 311 -14.30 8.52 -10.17
N ILE A 312 -15.46 8.47 -9.51
CA ILE A 312 -16.40 9.59 -9.45
C ILE A 312 -15.72 10.82 -8.83
N PHE A 313 -15.02 10.66 -7.70
CA PHE A 313 -14.34 11.78 -7.05
C PHE A 313 -13.15 12.31 -7.85
N LEU A 314 -12.46 11.47 -8.66
CA LEU A 314 -11.46 11.96 -9.62
C LEU A 314 -12.12 12.84 -10.68
N PHE A 315 -13.27 12.48 -11.24
CA PHE A 315 -14.01 13.33 -12.18
C PHE A 315 -14.51 14.62 -11.51
N LEU A 316 -14.99 14.55 -10.27
CA LEU A 316 -15.37 15.75 -9.51
C LEU A 316 -14.17 16.65 -9.23
N THR A 317 -12.97 16.09 -9.03
CA THR A 317 -11.72 16.87 -8.87
C THR A 317 -11.38 17.61 -10.17
N ILE A 318 -11.59 16.98 -11.34
CA ILE A 318 -11.43 17.64 -12.63
C ILE A 318 -12.43 18.79 -12.76
N ALA A 319 -13.71 18.53 -12.49
CA ALA A 319 -14.78 19.54 -12.59
C ALA A 319 -14.53 20.72 -11.64
N ALA A 320 -14.09 20.45 -10.42
CA ALA A 320 -13.75 21.50 -9.46
C ALA A 320 -12.55 22.35 -9.92
N GLY A 321 -11.52 21.69 -10.50
CA GLY A 321 -10.37 22.39 -11.09
C GLY A 321 -10.77 23.30 -12.25
N THR A 322 -11.55 22.80 -13.18
CA THR A 322 -12.04 23.60 -14.34
C THR A 322 -12.99 24.72 -13.94
N ALA A 323 -13.75 24.55 -12.87
CA ALA A 323 -14.58 25.59 -12.26
C ALA A 323 -13.79 26.57 -11.37
N HIS A 324 -12.46 26.44 -11.29
CA HIS A 324 -11.57 27.24 -10.44
C HIS A 324 -11.98 27.29 -8.95
N SER A 325 -12.57 26.20 -8.43
CA SER A 325 -12.96 26.07 -7.03
C SER A 325 -11.89 25.33 -6.22
N GLU A 326 -10.99 26.06 -5.55
CA GLU A 326 -9.92 25.49 -4.74
C GLU A 326 -10.44 24.54 -3.66
N THR A 327 -11.48 24.97 -2.92
CA THR A 327 -12.05 24.20 -1.82
C THR A 327 -12.63 22.88 -2.32
N MET A 328 -13.42 22.89 -3.41
CA MET A 328 -13.99 21.68 -3.97
C MET A 328 -12.92 20.76 -4.56
N PHE A 329 -11.89 21.32 -5.20
CA PHE A 329 -10.74 20.54 -5.69
C PHE A 329 -10.06 19.78 -4.55
N VAL A 330 -9.77 20.46 -3.44
CA VAL A 330 -9.12 19.84 -2.27
C VAL A 330 -10.03 18.76 -1.66
N LEU A 331 -11.30 19.05 -1.44
CA LEU A 331 -12.24 18.12 -0.83
C LEU A 331 -12.44 16.86 -1.70
N THR A 332 -12.64 17.04 -2.99
CA THR A 332 -12.87 15.90 -3.91
C THR A 332 -11.61 15.06 -4.10
N ALA A 333 -10.42 15.66 -4.14
CA ALA A 333 -9.15 14.94 -4.18
C ALA A 333 -8.93 14.11 -2.89
N ILE A 334 -9.24 14.67 -1.73
CA ILE A 334 -9.18 13.97 -0.43
C ILE A 334 -10.13 12.76 -0.43
N LEU A 335 -11.37 12.94 -0.90
CA LEU A 335 -12.36 11.86 -0.96
C LEU A 335 -11.99 10.79 -2.00
N ALA A 336 -11.42 11.16 -3.14
CA ALA A 336 -10.92 10.20 -4.11
C ALA A 336 -9.90 9.24 -3.47
N LEU A 337 -8.96 9.78 -2.70
CA LEU A 337 -7.91 8.98 -2.06
C LEU A 337 -8.39 8.27 -0.79
N PHE A 338 -9.41 8.78 -0.11
CA PHE A 338 -10.10 8.06 0.97
C PHE A 338 -10.68 6.75 0.45
N PHE A 339 -11.39 6.79 -0.67
CA PHE A 339 -11.99 5.58 -1.28
C PHE A 339 -10.96 4.71 -2.00
N TRP A 340 -9.83 5.25 -2.41
CA TRP A 340 -8.73 4.48 -3.00
C TRP A 340 -7.95 3.67 -1.96
N GLY A 341 -7.75 4.20 -0.75
CA GLY A 341 -6.93 3.59 0.30
C GLY A 341 -7.25 2.13 0.62
N PRO A 342 -8.53 1.73 0.70
CA PRO A 342 -8.95 0.37 1.07
C PRO A 342 -8.36 -0.75 0.21
N LEU A 343 -7.91 -0.48 -1.01
CA LEU A 343 -7.34 -1.53 -1.86
C LEU A 343 -6.25 -2.33 -1.13
N PHE A 344 -5.41 -1.67 -0.33
CA PHE A 344 -4.31 -2.33 0.41
C PHE A 344 -4.77 -3.16 1.62
N SER A 345 -6.02 -3.05 2.04
CA SER A 345 -6.64 -3.91 3.06
C SER A 345 -7.60 -4.94 2.46
N LEU A 346 -8.29 -4.59 1.37
CA LEU A 346 -9.31 -5.46 0.75
C LEU A 346 -8.70 -6.58 -0.09
N PHE A 347 -7.62 -6.30 -0.87
CA PHE A 347 -7.00 -7.35 -1.69
C PHE A 347 -6.36 -8.48 -0.86
N PRO A 348 -5.58 -8.23 0.21
CA PRO A 348 -5.12 -9.32 1.06
C PRO A 348 -6.27 -10.14 1.66
N ALA A 349 -7.34 -9.45 2.06
CA ALA A 349 -8.49 -10.08 2.68
C ALA A 349 -9.28 -10.96 1.69
N ILE A 350 -9.50 -10.48 0.45
CA ILE A 350 -10.24 -11.27 -0.56
C ILE A 350 -9.40 -12.44 -1.09
N ILE A 351 -8.07 -12.31 -1.20
CA ILE A 351 -7.18 -13.41 -1.56
C ILE A 351 -7.26 -14.53 -0.51
N GLY A 352 -7.20 -14.21 0.78
CA GLY A 352 -7.38 -15.20 1.84
C GLY A 352 -8.74 -15.88 1.80
N HIS A 353 -9.80 -15.14 1.46
CA HIS A 353 -11.15 -15.66 1.36
C HIS A 353 -11.35 -16.61 0.17
N TYR A 354 -10.83 -16.25 -1.01
CA TYR A 354 -11.04 -17.02 -2.25
C TYR A 354 -10.09 -18.20 -2.39
N PHE A 355 -8.84 -18.07 -1.96
CA PHE A 355 -7.77 -19.02 -2.23
C PHE A 355 -7.21 -19.71 -0.97
N GLY A 356 -7.77 -19.42 0.19
CA GLY A 356 -7.33 -19.98 1.47
C GLY A 356 -6.19 -19.23 2.13
N GLU A 357 -6.00 -19.49 3.42
CA GLU A 357 -5.05 -18.72 4.25
C GLU A 357 -3.61 -19.24 4.19
N MET A 358 -3.40 -20.53 3.87
CA MET A 358 -2.05 -21.14 3.89
C MET A 358 -1.08 -20.46 2.94
N ALA A 359 -1.48 -20.19 1.69
CA ALA A 359 -0.67 -19.54 0.68
C ALA A 359 -1.07 -18.06 0.44
N ALA A 360 -1.94 -17.48 1.28
CA ALA A 360 -2.44 -16.13 1.10
C ALA A 360 -1.33 -15.07 1.02
N GLY A 361 -0.27 -15.25 1.82
CA GLY A 361 0.90 -14.36 1.78
C GLY A 361 1.64 -14.39 0.46
N SER A 362 1.90 -15.58 -0.09
CA SER A 362 2.56 -15.74 -1.40
C SER A 362 1.67 -15.25 -2.54
N ASN A 363 0.38 -15.64 -2.51
CA ASN A 363 -0.59 -15.25 -3.53
C ASN A 363 -0.78 -13.72 -3.57
N TYR A 364 -0.92 -13.09 -2.42
CA TYR A 364 -1.01 -11.64 -2.33
C TYR A 364 0.31 -10.93 -2.66
N GLY A 365 1.45 -11.47 -2.22
CA GLY A 365 2.76 -10.88 -2.48
C GLY A 365 3.06 -10.77 -3.98
N VAL A 366 2.78 -11.84 -4.75
CA VAL A 366 2.94 -11.82 -6.20
C VAL A 366 1.93 -10.88 -6.87
N LEU A 367 0.66 -10.93 -6.45
CA LEU A 367 -0.37 -10.00 -6.92
C LEU A 367 0.05 -8.54 -6.65
N TYR A 368 0.53 -8.23 -5.45
CA TYR A 368 0.99 -6.89 -5.08
C TYR A 368 2.17 -6.45 -5.95
N ALA A 369 3.19 -7.30 -6.12
CA ALA A 369 4.37 -6.98 -6.90
C ALA A 369 4.01 -6.68 -8.37
N ILE A 370 3.17 -7.51 -8.99
CA ILE A 370 2.73 -7.34 -10.37
C ILE A 370 1.80 -6.14 -10.49
N ALA A 371 0.75 -6.09 -9.67
CA ALA A 371 -0.33 -5.14 -9.88
C ALA A 371 0.01 -3.72 -9.40
N LYS A 372 0.58 -3.55 -8.21
CA LYS A 372 1.03 -2.23 -7.76
C LYS A 372 2.18 -1.73 -8.62
N GLY A 373 3.16 -2.61 -8.94
CA GLY A 373 4.28 -2.27 -9.81
C GLY A 373 3.81 -1.77 -11.19
N SER A 374 2.91 -2.51 -11.85
CA SER A 374 2.31 -2.09 -13.13
C SER A 374 1.49 -0.81 -12.99
N GLY A 375 0.74 -0.64 -11.89
CA GLY A 375 0.02 0.60 -11.59
C GLY A 375 0.94 1.82 -11.48
N GLY A 376 2.16 1.63 -10.99
CA GLY A 376 3.21 2.65 -10.95
C GLY A 376 3.62 3.15 -12.33
N ILE A 377 3.51 2.33 -13.38
CA ILE A 377 3.81 2.75 -14.75
C ILE A 377 2.84 3.86 -15.18
N TYR A 378 1.54 3.66 -14.96
CA TYR A 378 0.58 4.72 -15.22
C TYR A 378 0.73 5.89 -14.23
N GLY A 379 0.80 5.61 -12.93
CA GLY A 379 0.94 6.62 -11.88
C GLY A 379 2.14 7.56 -12.06
N GLY A 380 3.22 7.07 -12.65
CA GLY A 380 4.45 7.81 -12.89
C GLY A 380 4.57 8.33 -14.33
N VAL A 381 5.15 7.49 -15.21
CA VAL A 381 5.61 7.92 -16.55
C VAL A 381 4.48 8.10 -17.54
N LEU A 382 3.51 7.17 -17.63
CA LEU A 382 2.45 7.27 -18.61
C LEU A 382 1.55 8.49 -18.35
N SER A 383 1.16 8.72 -17.10
CA SER A 383 0.41 9.94 -16.76
C SER A 383 1.21 11.20 -17.04
N ALA A 384 2.55 11.21 -16.86
CA ALA A 384 3.39 12.34 -17.19
C ALA A 384 3.40 12.63 -18.71
N VAL A 385 3.49 11.60 -19.55
CA VAL A 385 3.41 11.70 -20.99
C VAL A 385 2.03 12.22 -21.43
N LEU A 386 0.95 11.63 -20.90
CA LEU A 386 -0.42 12.07 -21.23
C LEU A 386 -0.67 13.52 -20.80
N ILE A 387 -0.16 13.94 -19.65
CA ILE A 387 -0.25 15.32 -19.19
C ILE A 387 0.46 16.27 -20.14
N THR A 388 1.64 15.89 -20.65
CA THR A 388 2.40 16.72 -21.58
C THR A 388 1.68 16.87 -22.94
N GLN A 389 0.99 15.81 -23.39
CA GLN A 389 0.30 15.78 -24.67
C GLN A 389 -1.11 16.37 -24.63
N ASN A 390 -1.87 16.06 -23.56
CA ASN A 390 -3.32 16.29 -23.50
C ASN A 390 -3.77 17.07 -22.25
N GLY A 391 -2.84 17.44 -21.37
CA GLY A 391 -3.13 18.14 -20.12
C GLY A 391 -3.56 17.25 -18.94
N PHE A 392 -3.61 17.85 -17.76
CA PHE A 392 -3.98 17.17 -16.52
C PHE A 392 -5.40 16.59 -16.51
N PRO A 393 -6.45 17.32 -17.00
CA PRO A 393 -7.81 16.78 -16.98
C PRO A 393 -7.95 15.47 -17.73
N PHE A 394 -7.29 15.34 -18.90
CA PHE A 394 -7.32 14.11 -19.68
C PHE A 394 -6.68 12.94 -18.93
N ALA A 395 -5.46 13.11 -18.41
CA ALA A 395 -4.77 12.05 -17.68
C ALA A 395 -5.53 11.62 -16.41
N MET A 396 -6.11 12.58 -15.66
CA MET A 396 -6.93 12.25 -14.48
C MET A 396 -8.28 11.63 -14.89
N GLY A 397 -8.85 11.98 -16.03
CA GLY A 397 -10.05 11.36 -16.60
C GLY A 397 -9.83 9.88 -16.91
N VAL A 398 -8.71 9.55 -17.55
CA VAL A 398 -8.31 8.15 -17.79
C VAL A 398 -8.16 7.39 -16.46
N ALA A 399 -7.53 8.01 -15.46
CA ALA A 399 -7.43 7.43 -14.11
C ALA A 399 -8.82 7.17 -13.48
N GLY A 400 -9.76 8.12 -13.65
CA GLY A 400 -11.15 7.97 -13.18
C GLY A 400 -11.88 6.80 -13.86
N ILE A 401 -11.71 6.65 -15.17
CA ILE A 401 -12.26 5.49 -15.91
C ILE A 401 -11.65 4.18 -15.42
N MET A 402 -10.32 4.12 -15.24
CA MET A 402 -9.65 2.94 -14.72
C MET A 402 -10.21 2.53 -13.35
N ALA A 403 -10.47 3.46 -12.45
CA ALA A 403 -11.02 3.19 -11.14
C ALA A 403 -12.46 2.62 -11.23
N ILE A 404 -13.33 3.21 -12.06
CA ILE A 404 -14.69 2.73 -12.28
C ILE A 404 -14.67 1.32 -12.88
N VAL A 405 -13.86 1.09 -13.92
CA VAL A 405 -13.74 -0.22 -14.57
C VAL A 405 -13.23 -1.25 -13.56
N ALA A 406 -12.24 -0.90 -12.73
CA ALA A 406 -11.76 -1.79 -11.67
C ALA A 406 -12.88 -2.23 -10.72
N GLY A 407 -13.76 -1.32 -10.32
CA GLY A 407 -14.92 -1.64 -9.48
C GLY A 407 -15.93 -2.54 -10.19
N LEU A 408 -16.25 -2.23 -11.44
CA LEU A 408 -17.19 -3.03 -12.24
C LEU A 408 -16.67 -4.45 -12.48
N MET A 409 -15.36 -4.63 -12.63
CA MET A 409 -14.74 -5.96 -12.80
C MET A 409 -14.91 -6.88 -11.59
N ILE A 410 -15.22 -6.35 -10.41
CA ILE A 410 -15.49 -7.18 -9.21
C ILE A 410 -16.91 -7.75 -9.23
N ILE A 411 -17.84 -7.19 -10.01
CA ILE A 411 -19.24 -7.67 -10.07
C ILE A 411 -19.34 -9.15 -10.46
N PRO A 412 -18.68 -9.66 -11.51
CA PRO A 412 -18.68 -11.09 -11.85
C PRO A 412 -18.20 -11.99 -10.72
N LEU A 413 -17.19 -11.55 -9.93
CA LEU A 413 -16.71 -12.32 -8.77
C LEU A 413 -17.81 -12.50 -7.72
N LYS A 414 -18.57 -11.44 -7.45
CA LYS A 414 -19.69 -11.48 -6.51
C LYS A 414 -20.83 -12.39 -6.98
N LEU A 415 -21.09 -12.43 -8.30
CA LEU A 415 -22.21 -13.21 -8.89
C LEU A 415 -21.85 -14.67 -9.15
N SER A 416 -20.56 -15.02 -9.16
CA SER A 416 -20.12 -16.39 -9.38
C SER A 416 -20.04 -17.19 -8.08
N PRO A 417 -20.20 -18.51 -8.15
CA PRO A 417 -19.97 -19.34 -6.98
C PRO A 417 -18.49 -19.24 -6.55
N PRO A 418 -18.22 -19.38 -5.24
CA PRO A 418 -16.84 -19.38 -4.73
C PRO A 418 -15.96 -20.41 -5.43
N VAL A 419 -14.66 -20.11 -5.56
CA VAL A 419 -13.67 -20.93 -6.29
C VAL A 419 -13.65 -22.39 -5.81
N TRP A 420 -13.85 -22.62 -4.50
CA TRP A 420 -13.85 -23.95 -3.89
C TRP A 420 -14.96 -24.90 -4.39
N ARG A 421 -16.05 -24.40 -5.00
CA ARG A 421 -17.11 -25.24 -5.60
C ARG A 421 -16.69 -25.86 -6.93
N HIS A 422 -15.60 -25.42 -7.53
CA HIS A 422 -15.09 -25.93 -8.80
C HIS A 422 -13.75 -26.66 -8.64
N ALA A 423 -13.31 -26.93 -7.40
CA ALA A 423 -12.07 -27.69 -7.18
C ALA A 423 -12.23 -29.10 -7.73
N PRO A 424 -11.21 -29.68 -8.38
CA PRO A 424 -11.23 -31.08 -8.82
C PRO A 424 -11.54 -32.00 -7.64
N GLY A 425 -12.61 -32.79 -7.73
CA GLY A 425 -13.10 -33.65 -6.64
C GLY A 425 -14.31 -33.12 -5.86
N SER A 426 -14.74 -31.88 -6.07
CA SER A 426 -15.94 -31.34 -5.38
C SER A 426 -17.26 -31.96 -5.85
N GLU A 427 -17.30 -32.53 -7.05
CA GLU A 427 -18.47 -33.22 -7.59
C GLU A 427 -18.75 -34.58 -6.93
N GLU A 428 -17.72 -35.27 -6.42
CA GLU A 428 -17.89 -36.53 -5.72
C GLU A 428 -18.57 -36.37 -4.35
N ILE A 429 -18.33 -35.25 -3.66
CA ILE A 429 -18.93 -34.99 -2.35
C ILE A 429 -20.39 -34.56 -2.46
N ALA A 430 -20.74 -33.85 -3.52
CA ALA A 430 -22.13 -33.45 -3.78
C ALA A 430 -23.02 -34.66 -4.25
N GLY A 431 -22.40 -35.60 -4.98
CA GLY A 431 -23.10 -36.84 -5.43
C GLY A 431 -23.25 -37.90 -4.35
N GLY A 432 -22.37 -37.93 -3.35
CA GLY A 432 -22.40 -38.91 -2.26
C GLY A 432 -23.57 -38.77 -1.29
N ASN A 433 -23.99 -37.53 -1.03
CA ASN A 433 -25.14 -37.27 -0.13
C ASN A 433 -26.52 -37.46 -0.77
N ALA A 434 -26.59 -37.58 -2.09
CA ALA A 434 -27.86 -37.84 -2.78
C ALA A 434 -28.23 -39.36 -2.85
N ARG A 435 -27.30 -40.26 -2.46
CA ARG A 435 -27.54 -41.73 -2.51
C ARG A 435 -27.82 -42.40 -1.15
N LEU A 436 -27.88 -41.62 -0.07
CA LEU A 436 -28.15 -42.14 1.29
C LEU A 436 -29.57 -41.77 1.79
N GLY A 437 -30.47 -41.35 0.89
CA GLY A 437 -31.85 -40.95 1.20
C GLY A 437 -32.88 -41.61 0.34
N THR A 438 -32.77 -42.96 0.10
CA THR A 438 -33.92 -43.80 -0.36
C THR A 438 -34.00 -45.05 0.47
#